data_03098409c8468e4d96fc1f7f1bbd0782
#
_entry.id   03098409c8468e4d96fc1f7f1bbd0782
#
_cell.length_a   1.000
_cell.length_b   1.000
_cell.length_c   1.000
_cell.angle_alpha   90.00
_cell.angle_beta   90.00
_cell.angle_gamma   90.00
#
_symmetry.space_group_name_H-M   'P 1'
#
loop_
_entity.id
_entity.type
_entity.pdbx_description
1 polymer ?
#
loop_
_entity_poly.entity_id
_entity_poly.type
_entity_poly.pdbx_seq_one_letter_code
_entity_poly.pdbx_strand_id
1 'polypeptide(L)'
;DREGLPITLSVLFIELANRLELPVSGLGLPGHFLAMYKDDSEAVSQEIIIDPFGGKIVSRSEASGIVGLRLTDEDFIPSTKRDIITRMLRNLIQSTESPEGSTSPLLYIDAILAIDPGDSYTRALRAMIYYREAQFDKALEDIENLISENPDGPEFAPLVEIRNRLIEKN
;
A
#
# COMPACT_ATOMS: atom_id res chain seq x y z
N ASP A 1 22.37 9.76 -9.85
CA ASP A 1 22.07 9.59 -8.43
C ASP A 1 21.54 8.18 -8.24
N ARG A 2 22.02 7.52 -7.19
CA ARG A 2 21.60 6.14 -6.84
C ARG A 2 20.62 6.18 -5.66
N GLU A 3 19.70 7.09 -5.73
CA GLU A 3 18.65 7.27 -4.72
C GLU A 3 17.43 6.44 -5.11
N GLY A 4 16.94 5.65 -4.21
CA GLY A 4 15.74 4.83 -4.38
C GLY A 4 14.94 4.79 -3.10
N LEU A 5 13.63 4.64 -3.22
CA LEU A 5 12.79 4.37 -2.05
C LEU A 5 13.19 3.02 -1.43
N PRO A 6 13.12 2.87 -0.10
CA PRO A 6 13.45 1.59 0.56
C PRO A 6 12.77 0.38 -0.07
N ILE A 7 11.51 0.51 -0.47
CA ILE A 7 10.75 -0.57 -1.13
C ILE A 7 11.36 -0.99 -2.47
N THR A 8 11.91 -0.05 -3.27
CA THR A 8 12.51 -0.39 -4.58
C THR A 8 13.77 -1.22 -4.41
N LEU A 9 14.60 -0.92 -3.42
CA LEU A 9 15.80 -1.71 -3.11
C LEU A 9 15.41 -3.10 -2.58
N SER A 10 14.41 -3.18 -1.73
CA SER A 10 13.91 -4.46 -1.23
C SER A 10 13.32 -5.33 -2.35
N VAL A 11 12.56 -4.76 -3.27
CA VAL A 11 12.03 -5.48 -4.45
C VAL A 11 13.16 -5.98 -5.34
N LEU A 12 14.17 -5.13 -5.62
CA LEU A 12 15.33 -5.54 -6.40
C LEU A 12 16.07 -6.70 -5.71
N PHE A 13 16.29 -6.61 -4.39
CA PHE A 13 16.92 -7.66 -3.60
C PHE A 13 16.13 -8.98 -3.69
N ILE A 14 14.81 -8.94 -3.51
CA ILE A 14 13.93 -10.10 -3.59
C ILE A 14 13.98 -10.73 -4.99
N GLU A 15 13.91 -9.94 -6.05
CA GLU A 15 13.96 -10.44 -7.42
C GLU A 15 15.31 -11.08 -7.77
N LEU A 16 16.41 -10.51 -7.28
CA LEU A 16 17.75 -11.11 -7.46
C LEU A 16 17.89 -12.41 -6.68
N ALA A 17 17.40 -12.45 -5.43
CA ALA A 17 17.41 -13.65 -4.60
C ALA A 17 16.59 -14.77 -5.24
N ASN A 18 15.39 -14.46 -5.74
CA ASN A 18 14.51 -15.43 -6.40
C ASN A 18 15.12 -15.98 -7.71
N ARG A 19 15.91 -15.18 -8.45
CA ARG A 19 16.68 -15.66 -9.62
C ARG A 19 17.79 -16.62 -9.24
N LEU A 20 18.26 -16.55 -8.01
CA LEU A 20 19.25 -17.48 -7.44
C LEU A 20 18.59 -18.64 -6.71
N GLU A 21 17.27 -18.82 -6.89
CA GLU A 21 16.47 -19.88 -6.24
C GLU A 21 16.47 -19.80 -4.70
N LEU A 22 16.77 -18.63 -4.14
CA LEU A 22 16.68 -18.41 -2.69
C LEU A 22 15.24 -18.03 -2.30
N PRO A 23 14.65 -18.67 -1.26
CA PRO A 23 13.27 -18.42 -0.85
C PRO A 23 13.14 -17.10 -0.07
N VAL A 24 13.26 -15.98 -0.79
CA VAL A 24 13.14 -14.63 -0.23
C VAL A 24 11.81 -14.01 -0.66
N SER A 25 11.11 -13.44 0.29
CA SER A 25 9.84 -12.75 0.12
C SER A 25 9.89 -11.33 0.70
N GLY A 26 8.90 -10.50 0.35
CA GLY A 26 8.73 -9.18 0.95
C GLY A 26 8.08 -9.27 2.33
N LEU A 27 8.47 -8.40 3.23
CA LEU A 27 7.88 -8.22 4.54
C LEU A 27 7.36 -6.79 4.67
N GLY A 28 6.04 -6.62 4.57
CA GLY A 28 5.35 -5.33 4.62
C GLY A 28 5.03 -4.91 6.04
N LEU A 29 5.90 -4.14 6.67
CA LEU A 29 5.66 -3.57 8.00
C LEU A 29 5.09 -2.14 7.91
N PRO A 30 4.39 -1.63 8.95
CA PRO A 30 3.94 -0.25 9.00
C PRO A 30 5.10 0.74 8.78
N GLY A 31 5.01 1.58 7.75
CA GLY A 31 6.04 2.55 7.39
C GLY A 31 7.34 1.98 6.79
N HIS A 32 7.57 0.66 6.86
CA HIS A 32 8.79 0.01 6.42
C HIS A 32 8.52 -1.19 5.52
N PHE A 33 9.48 -1.49 4.63
CA PHE A 33 9.41 -2.67 3.77
C PHE A 33 10.77 -3.38 3.79
N LEU A 34 10.76 -4.59 4.34
CA LEU A 34 11.94 -5.44 4.52
C LEU A 34 11.86 -6.66 3.59
N ALA A 35 12.90 -7.48 3.60
CA ALA A 35 12.89 -8.80 2.99
C ALA A 35 12.99 -9.88 4.05
N MET A 36 12.43 -11.05 3.77
CA MET A 36 12.49 -12.21 4.66
C MET A 36 12.90 -13.44 3.86
N TYR A 37 14.02 -14.03 4.23
CA TYR A 37 14.39 -15.37 3.81
C TYR A 37 13.70 -16.37 4.75
N LYS A 38 13.03 -17.36 4.19
CA LYS A 38 12.41 -18.44 4.96
C LYS A 38 12.60 -19.74 4.22
N ASP A 39 13.31 -20.66 4.85
CA ASP A 39 13.52 -22.01 4.34
C ASP A 39 12.83 -23.02 5.25
N ASP A 40 11.80 -23.65 4.73
CA ASP A 40 11.01 -24.69 5.40
C ASP A 40 11.42 -26.11 4.94
N SER A 41 12.50 -26.24 4.16
CA SER A 41 12.98 -27.54 3.64
C SER A 41 13.70 -28.40 4.67
N GLU A 42 14.19 -27.77 5.75
CA GLU A 42 14.88 -28.45 6.84
C GLU A 42 13.95 -28.71 8.04
N ALA A 43 14.37 -29.62 8.94
CA ALA A 43 13.62 -29.95 10.15
C ALA A 43 13.40 -28.77 11.12
N VAL A 44 14.21 -27.72 10.99
CA VAL A 44 14.08 -26.45 11.71
C VAL A 44 13.98 -25.35 10.66
N SER A 45 12.81 -24.73 10.56
CA SER A 45 12.60 -23.58 9.69
C SER A 45 13.57 -22.46 10.06
N GLN A 46 14.34 -21.99 9.08
CA GLN A 46 15.22 -20.83 9.23
C GLN A 46 14.50 -19.58 8.72
N GLU A 47 14.39 -18.58 9.56
CA GLU A 47 13.85 -17.27 9.22
C GLU A 47 14.91 -16.20 9.45
N ILE A 48 15.20 -15.41 8.41
CA ILE A 48 16.15 -14.29 8.47
C ILE A 48 15.48 -13.05 7.91
N ILE A 49 15.35 -12.01 8.73
CA ILE A 49 14.81 -10.72 8.28
C ILE A 49 15.97 -9.84 7.85
N ILE A 50 15.83 -9.23 6.70
CA ILE A 50 16.88 -8.44 6.05
C ILE A 50 16.33 -7.05 5.78
N ASP A 51 17.09 -6.04 6.13
CA ASP A 51 16.87 -4.65 5.73
C ASP A 51 17.81 -4.32 4.55
N PRO A 52 17.35 -4.42 3.29
CA PRO A 52 18.19 -4.15 2.13
C PRO A 52 18.59 -2.68 2.03
N PHE A 53 17.80 -1.75 2.57
CA PHE A 53 18.10 -0.32 2.59
C PHE A 53 19.17 0.00 3.64
N GLY A 54 19.05 -0.57 4.85
CA GLY A 54 20.03 -0.44 5.92
C GLY A 54 21.26 -1.35 5.75
N GLY A 55 21.22 -2.31 4.80
CA GLY A 55 22.31 -3.24 4.52
C GLY A 55 22.61 -4.20 5.67
N LYS A 56 21.61 -4.64 6.42
CA LYS A 56 21.79 -5.45 7.65
C LYS A 56 20.72 -6.52 7.82
N ILE A 57 21.07 -7.56 8.58
CA ILE A 57 20.12 -8.52 9.13
C ILE A 57 19.57 -7.94 10.43
N VAL A 58 18.27 -8.12 10.66
CA VAL A 58 17.58 -7.63 11.84
C VAL A 58 16.78 -8.75 12.51
N SER A 59 16.70 -8.72 13.83
CA SER A 59 15.80 -9.57 14.59
C SER A 59 14.36 -9.03 14.54
N ARG A 60 13.38 -9.84 14.92
CA ARG A 60 11.98 -9.37 15.07
C ARG A 60 11.85 -8.22 16.08
N SER A 61 12.67 -8.23 17.15
CA SER A 61 12.71 -7.14 18.13
C SER A 61 13.26 -5.85 17.54
N GLU A 62 14.32 -5.92 16.73
CA GLU A 62 14.88 -4.77 16.04
C GLU A 62 13.92 -4.25 14.96
N ALA A 63 13.21 -5.13 14.24
CA ALA A 63 12.15 -4.74 13.31
C ALA A 63 11.04 -3.95 14.04
N SER A 64 10.59 -4.40 15.22
CA SER A 64 9.66 -3.66 16.07
C SER A 64 10.21 -2.29 16.47
N GLY A 65 11.50 -2.20 16.79
CA GLY A 65 12.17 -0.94 17.10
C GLY A 65 12.25 0.03 15.92
N ILE A 66 12.49 -0.48 14.72
CA ILE A 66 12.50 0.30 13.46
C ILE A 66 11.12 0.91 13.18
N VAL A 67 10.06 0.11 13.38
CA VAL A 67 8.67 0.54 13.14
C VAL A 67 8.15 1.44 14.27
N GLY A 68 8.72 1.33 15.48
CA GLY A 68 8.24 2.03 16.67
C GLY A 68 6.94 1.46 17.26
N LEU A 69 6.56 0.25 16.85
CA LEU A 69 5.36 -0.45 17.29
C LEU A 69 5.72 -1.87 17.77
N ARG A 70 4.89 -2.41 18.66
CA ARG A 70 4.99 -3.82 19.01
C ARG A 70 4.38 -4.66 17.90
N LEU A 71 5.23 -5.41 17.20
CA LEU A 71 4.81 -6.34 16.15
C LEU A 71 4.42 -7.70 16.75
N THR A 72 3.47 -8.36 16.11
CA THR A 72 2.96 -9.71 16.42
C THR A 72 3.38 -10.68 15.33
N ASP A 73 3.13 -11.98 15.51
CA ASP A 73 3.43 -12.98 14.47
C ASP A 73 2.67 -12.74 13.16
N GLU A 74 1.51 -12.10 13.22
CA GLU A 74 0.71 -11.73 12.05
C GLU A 74 1.39 -10.68 11.17
N ASP A 75 2.22 -9.82 11.78
CA ASP A 75 2.98 -8.79 11.05
C ASP A 75 4.16 -9.39 10.25
N PHE A 76 4.57 -10.64 10.58
CA PHE A 76 5.66 -11.35 9.91
C PHE A 76 5.19 -12.32 8.83
N ILE A 77 4.01 -12.07 8.26
CA ILE A 77 3.50 -12.83 7.10
C ILE A 77 4.10 -12.25 5.81
N PRO A 78 4.62 -13.11 4.92
CA PRO A 78 5.14 -12.67 3.62
C PRO A 78 4.10 -11.91 2.80
N SER A 79 4.49 -10.75 2.27
CA SER A 79 3.67 -9.97 1.35
C SER A 79 3.52 -10.69 0.01
N THR A 80 2.33 -10.70 -0.53
CA THR A 80 2.08 -11.16 -1.90
C THR A 80 2.63 -10.16 -2.93
N LYS A 81 2.79 -10.58 -4.19
CA LYS A 81 3.15 -9.65 -5.28
C LYS A 81 2.12 -8.53 -5.44
N ARG A 82 0.84 -8.83 -5.20
CA ARG A 82 -0.23 -7.84 -5.20
C ARG A 82 0.00 -6.78 -4.13
N ASP A 83 0.30 -7.18 -2.89
CA ASP A 83 0.55 -6.26 -1.78
C ASP A 83 1.75 -5.35 -2.06
N ILE A 84 2.82 -5.92 -2.62
CA ILE A 84 4.03 -5.19 -2.99
C ILE A 84 3.70 -4.12 -4.03
N ILE A 85 3.00 -4.48 -5.12
CA ILE A 85 2.64 -3.55 -6.19
C ILE A 85 1.71 -2.45 -5.65
N THR A 86 0.69 -2.82 -4.89
CA THR A 86 -0.24 -1.86 -4.27
C THR A 86 0.52 -0.87 -3.38
N ARG A 87 1.45 -1.35 -2.58
CA ARG A 87 2.29 -0.49 -1.73
C ARG A 87 3.17 0.46 -2.54
N MET A 88 3.77 -0.02 -3.63
CA MET A 88 4.55 0.84 -4.54
C MET A 88 3.67 1.93 -5.15
N LEU A 89 2.46 1.59 -5.60
CA LEU A 89 1.50 2.56 -6.15
C LEU A 89 1.07 3.59 -5.08
N ARG A 90 0.83 3.18 -3.84
CA ARG A 90 0.53 4.10 -2.74
C ARG A 90 1.69 5.06 -2.44
N ASN A 91 2.93 4.60 -2.50
CA ASN A 91 4.10 5.48 -2.37
C ASN A 91 4.18 6.50 -3.53
N LEU A 92 3.81 6.09 -4.75
CA LEU A 92 3.74 7.01 -5.89
C LEU A 92 2.63 8.04 -5.71
N ILE A 93 1.46 7.67 -5.19
CA ILE A 93 0.39 8.64 -4.84
C ILE A 93 0.94 9.71 -3.88
N GLN A 94 1.61 9.29 -2.80
CA GLN A 94 2.19 10.22 -1.84
C GLN A 94 3.22 11.17 -2.50
N SER A 95 3.99 10.67 -3.46
CA SER A 95 4.97 11.50 -4.17
C SER A 95 4.33 12.56 -5.08
N THR A 96 3.07 12.39 -5.51
CA THR A 96 2.36 13.39 -6.31
C THR A 96 1.88 14.59 -5.49
N GLU A 97 1.85 14.47 -4.16
CA GLU A 97 1.48 15.56 -3.25
C GLU A 97 2.60 16.61 -3.10
N SER A 98 3.81 16.31 -3.60
CA SER A 98 4.91 17.29 -3.59
C SER A 98 4.68 18.37 -4.66
N PRO A 99 5.14 19.62 -4.42
CA PRO A 99 5.00 20.72 -5.37
C PRO A 99 5.62 20.46 -6.76
N GLU A 100 6.54 19.49 -6.83
CA GLU A 100 7.24 19.09 -8.05
C GLU A 100 6.50 17.96 -8.79
N GLY A 101 5.48 17.35 -8.18
CA GLY A 101 4.68 16.28 -8.75
C GLY A 101 3.80 16.77 -9.89
N SER A 102 4.17 16.44 -11.13
CA SER A 102 3.40 16.81 -12.33
C SER A 102 2.36 15.76 -12.76
N THR A 103 2.33 14.63 -12.10
CA THR A 103 1.47 13.49 -12.48
C THR A 103 0.23 13.45 -11.60
N SER A 104 -0.95 13.27 -12.21
CA SER A 104 -2.18 13.10 -11.46
C SER A 104 -2.13 11.80 -10.65
N PRO A 105 -2.52 11.80 -9.36
CA PRO A 105 -2.59 10.59 -8.55
C PRO A 105 -3.63 9.59 -9.06
N LEU A 106 -4.60 10.03 -9.87
CA LEU A 106 -5.65 9.18 -10.42
C LEU A 106 -5.11 7.98 -11.20
N LEU A 107 -3.99 8.14 -11.93
CA LEU A 107 -3.36 7.05 -12.66
C LEU A 107 -3.00 5.87 -11.72
N TYR A 108 -2.41 6.18 -10.56
CA TYR A 108 -2.00 5.16 -9.59
C TYR A 108 -3.17 4.59 -8.80
N ILE A 109 -4.16 5.44 -8.51
CA ILE A 109 -5.42 5.06 -7.87
C ILE A 109 -6.19 4.07 -8.73
N ASP A 110 -6.35 4.37 -10.03
CA ASP A 110 -7.03 3.47 -10.97
C ASP A 110 -6.30 2.13 -11.10
N ALA A 111 -4.95 2.14 -11.07
CA ALA A 111 -4.17 0.90 -11.07
C ALA A 111 -4.41 0.07 -9.79
N ILE A 112 -4.51 0.70 -8.62
CA ILE A 112 -4.84 -0.01 -7.36
C ILE A 112 -6.24 -0.61 -7.45
N LEU A 113 -7.23 0.15 -7.90
CA LEU A 113 -8.62 -0.33 -8.03
C LEU A 113 -8.78 -1.40 -9.11
N ALA A 114 -7.91 -1.44 -10.12
CA ALA A 114 -7.88 -2.54 -11.09
C ALA A 114 -7.31 -3.84 -10.47
N ILE A 115 -6.39 -3.72 -9.51
CA ILE A 115 -5.81 -4.84 -8.75
C ILE A 115 -6.80 -5.32 -7.69
N ASP A 116 -7.41 -4.40 -6.97
CA ASP A 116 -8.39 -4.64 -5.90
C ASP A 116 -9.59 -3.70 -6.03
N PRO A 117 -10.64 -4.12 -6.76
CA PRO A 117 -11.87 -3.33 -6.89
C PRO A 117 -12.60 -3.09 -5.56
N GLY A 118 -12.34 -3.90 -4.54
CA GLY A 118 -12.94 -3.78 -3.21
C GLY A 118 -12.17 -2.84 -2.25
N ASP A 119 -11.07 -2.20 -2.68
CA ASP A 119 -10.33 -1.27 -1.83
C ASP A 119 -11.13 0.03 -1.62
N SER A 120 -11.99 0.01 -0.59
CA SER A 120 -12.87 1.12 -0.23
C SER A 120 -12.10 2.39 0.12
N TYR A 121 -10.94 2.26 0.76
CA TYR A 121 -10.09 3.43 1.08
C TYR A 121 -9.60 4.13 -0.19
N THR A 122 -9.08 3.37 -1.15
CA THR A 122 -8.59 3.92 -2.42
C THR A 122 -9.73 4.50 -3.26
N ARG A 123 -10.93 3.88 -3.25
CA ARG A 123 -12.12 4.42 -3.92
C ARG A 123 -12.58 5.73 -3.26
N ALA A 124 -12.58 5.82 -1.93
CA ALA A 124 -12.90 7.04 -1.21
C ALA A 124 -11.92 8.18 -1.58
N LEU A 125 -10.63 7.87 -1.66
CA LEU A 125 -9.61 8.84 -2.10
C LEU A 125 -9.89 9.32 -3.54
N ARG A 126 -10.27 8.45 -4.47
CA ARG A 126 -10.63 8.80 -5.84
C ARG A 126 -11.85 9.73 -5.88
N ALA A 127 -12.89 9.41 -5.13
CA ALA A 127 -14.08 10.24 -5.00
C ALA A 127 -13.76 11.66 -4.54
N MET A 128 -12.88 11.79 -3.53
CA MET A 128 -12.44 13.09 -3.02
C MET A 128 -11.66 13.90 -4.06
N ILE A 129 -10.80 13.24 -4.85
CA ILE A 129 -10.05 13.90 -5.93
C ILE A 129 -11.02 14.37 -7.02
N TYR A 130 -11.94 13.52 -7.48
CA TYR A 130 -12.96 13.89 -8.45
C TYR A 130 -13.81 15.07 -7.97
N TYR A 131 -14.24 15.06 -6.71
CA TYR A 131 -14.97 16.19 -6.13
C TYR A 131 -14.17 17.49 -6.15
N ARG A 132 -12.89 17.46 -5.76
CA ARG A 132 -11.98 18.61 -5.77
C ARG A 132 -11.74 19.15 -7.18
N GLU A 133 -11.70 18.26 -8.18
CA GLU A 133 -11.54 18.61 -9.59
C GLU A 133 -12.86 18.96 -10.29
N ALA A 134 -13.96 19.12 -9.55
CA ALA A 134 -15.30 19.40 -10.05
C ALA A 134 -15.85 18.33 -11.04
N GLN A 135 -15.33 17.11 -11.01
CA GLN A 135 -15.84 15.95 -11.76
C GLN A 135 -16.96 15.27 -10.95
N PHE A 136 -18.07 15.99 -10.74
CA PHE A 136 -19.09 15.63 -9.75
C PHE A 136 -19.79 14.31 -10.06
N ASP A 137 -20.05 13.98 -11.33
CA ASP A 137 -20.69 12.73 -11.71
C ASP A 137 -19.84 11.53 -11.30
N LYS A 138 -18.53 11.58 -11.54
CA LYS A 138 -17.60 10.51 -11.17
C LYS A 138 -17.43 10.39 -9.65
N ALA A 139 -17.39 11.54 -8.96
CA ALA A 139 -17.35 11.55 -7.51
C ALA A 139 -18.60 10.88 -6.93
N LEU A 140 -19.78 11.20 -7.47
CA LEU A 140 -21.04 10.63 -7.04
C LEU A 140 -21.09 9.12 -7.27
N GLU A 141 -20.65 8.63 -8.43
CA GLU A 141 -20.57 7.21 -8.74
C GLU A 141 -19.72 6.43 -7.73
N ASP A 142 -18.51 6.91 -7.42
CA ASP A 142 -17.64 6.28 -6.42
C ASP A 142 -18.26 6.30 -5.00
N ILE A 143 -18.89 7.42 -4.61
CA ILE A 143 -19.53 7.54 -3.30
C ILE A 143 -20.74 6.60 -3.19
N GLU A 144 -21.56 6.49 -4.22
CA GLU A 144 -22.72 5.58 -4.21
C GLU A 144 -22.29 4.11 -4.14
N ASN A 145 -21.23 3.74 -4.84
CA ASN A 145 -20.64 2.41 -4.74
C ASN A 145 -20.19 2.10 -3.29
N LEU A 146 -19.47 3.03 -2.64
CA LEU A 146 -19.02 2.88 -1.26
C LEU A 146 -20.18 2.72 -0.28
N ILE A 147 -21.21 3.56 -0.39
CA ILE A 147 -22.38 3.51 0.47
C ILE A 147 -23.17 2.21 0.25
N SER A 148 -23.27 1.74 -1.00
CA SER A 148 -23.96 0.48 -1.31
C SER A 148 -23.26 -0.75 -0.74
N GLU A 149 -21.93 -0.74 -0.70
CA GLU A 149 -21.11 -1.83 -0.15
C GLU A 149 -21.10 -1.84 1.39
N ASN A 150 -21.11 -0.66 2.04
CA ASN A 150 -21.13 -0.50 3.49
C ASN A 150 -21.98 0.70 3.93
N PRO A 151 -23.32 0.55 4.00
CA PRO A 151 -24.25 1.67 4.29
C PRO A 151 -24.01 2.34 5.64
N ASP A 152 -23.57 1.58 6.63
CA ASP A 152 -23.39 2.02 8.02
C ASP A 152 -21.92 2.35 8.38
N GLY A 153 -21.04 2.41 7.38
CA GLY A 153 -19.62 2.70 7.58
C GLY A 153 -19.40 4.14 8.09
N PRO A 154 -19.06 4.34 9.37
CA PRO A 154 -18.88 5.68 9.94
C PRO A 154 -17.73 6.44 9.28
N GLU A 155 -16.77 5.75 8.70
CA GLU A 155 -15.65 6.31 7.95
C GLU A 155 -16.08 7.06 6.67
N PHE A 156 -17.27 6.75 6.14
CA PHE A 156 -17.82 7.39 4.94
C PHE A 156 -18.76 8.57 5.24
N ALA A 157 -18.99 8.91 6.50
CA ALA A 157 -19.87 10.02 6.87
C ALA A 157 -19.56 11.34 6.12
N PRO A 158 -18.28 11.76 5.94
CA PRO A 158 -17.97 12.96 5.14
C PRO A 158 -18.36 12.83 3.67
N LEU A 159 -18.30 11.63 3.10
CA LEU A 159 -18.67 11.37 1.70
C LEU A 159 -20.17 11.40 1.52
N VAL A 160 -20.94 10.93 2.50
CA VAL A 160 -22.42 11.04 2.52
C VAL A 160 -22.85 12.50 2.50
N GLU A 161 -22.15 13.36 3.23
CA GLU A 161 -22.44 14.81 3.21
C GLU A 161 -22.15 15.44 1.84
N ILE A 162 -21.05 15.05 1.20
CA ILE A 162 -20.72 15.49 -0.17
C ILE A 162 -21.81 15.01 -1.15
N ARG A 163 -22.22 13.75 -1.09
CA ARG A 163 -23.30 13.21 -1.91
C ARG A 163 -24.58 14.03 -1.80
N ASN A 164 -25.03 14.29 -0.58
CA ASN A 164 -26.26 15.06 -0.35
C ASN A 164 -26.16 16.46 -0.96
N ARG A 165 -25.04 17.16 -0.81
CA ARG A 165 -24.81 18.47 -1.42
C ARG A 165 -24.80 18.44 -2.98
N LEU A 166 -24.32 17.33 -3.57
CA LEU A 166 -24.29 17.17 -5.02
C LEU A 166 -25.70 16.91 -5.58
N ILE A 167 -26.52 16.14 -4.87
CA ILE A 167 -27.89 15.85 -5.27
C ILE A 167 -28.81 17.07 -5.13
N GLU A 168 -28.62 17.90 -4.09
CA GLU A 168 -29.41 19.13 -3.88
C GLU A 168 -29.12 20.24 -4.92
N LYS A 169 -27.99 20.17 -5.61
CA LYS A 169 -27.58 21.18 -6.61
C LYS A 169 -27.98 20.83 -8.05
N ASN A 170 -28.42 19.60 -8.29
CA ASN A 170 -28.93 19.12 -9.58
C ASN A 170 -30.44 19.15 -9.60
#